data_1723a6bc5fd1c41940770bf03d64c1cd
#
_entry.id   1723a6bc5fd1c41940770bf03d64c1cd
#
_cell.length_a   1.000
_cell.length_b   1.000
_cell.length_c   1.000
_cell.angle_alpha   90.00
_cell.angle_beta   90.00
_cell.angle_gamma   90.00
#
_symmetry.space_group_name_H-M   'P 1'
#
loop_
_entity.id
_entity.type
_entity.pdbx_description
1 polymer ?
#
loop_
_entity_poly.entity_id
_entity_poly.type
_entity_poly.pdbx_seq_one_letter_code
_entity_poly.pdbx_strand_id
1 'polypeptide(L)'
;LLRHSETPLTQKEIGYCLNDIKVVMCYIQELIEQYKGITRLPITKTGFVRKYCRSVCFKTTDETGKTIPNFKYIDKIHSLNITGLEEFSMLQRAFSGGFTHANAKYTDEVIENVDSYDFTSSYPYVMVSEKFPMSTGVFVPVKSMKQFEFMTSKFCCVFDVEITNIFAKSENENPISVSKCFVKENVSENNGRLVCAKKICMTITEIDYKVFSQFYTWEQIRIGRMICYRKEYLPTEFVESILHLYEMKTKLKGVKGKEVEYLNSKEMLNSCYGMCVTNPLRDEILCDGEMWDIEHLTGEKQLEMLNKYNDSKNRFLFYPWGIYVTAYARRNLFTGISECSDDYIYSDTDSVKIMNGDAHKDYFKAYNDLAQQKLRAACKHHKIPFEKVEPVTIKGIAKPLGVWDYEGRYTRFKTLGAKRYMIEEENALTVNGKNYNYSMTVSGVNKKSAIPYMVETYGENGVFDAFTNYLDIPPSATGKNIHTY
;
A
#
# COMPACT_ATOMS: atom_id res chain seq x y z
N LEU A 1 -24.11 15.44 29.42
CA LEU A 1 -23.82 14.79 30.71
C LEU A 1 -22.32 14.53 30.77
N LEU A 2 -21.63 15.26 31.67
CA LEU A 2 -20.22 14.99 31.98
C LEU A 2 -20.16 13.66 32.73
N ARG A 3 -19.52 12.65 32.14
CA ARG A 3 -19.27 11.34 32.77
C ARG A 3 -17.85 11.29 33.31
N HIS A 4 -17.68 10.64 34.44
CA HIS A 4 -16.40 10.33 35.08
C HIS A 4 -16.38 8.85 35.51
N SER A 5 -15.25 8.36 35.94
CA SER A 5 -15.03 6.94 36.27
C SER A 5 -16.04 6.37 37.28
N GLU A 6 -16.57 7.20 38.17
CA GLU A 6 -17.50 6.78 39.22
C GLU A 6 -18.97 6.89 38.82
N THR A 7 -19.29 7.39 37.62
CA THR A 7 -20.68 7.51 37.16
C THR A 7 -21.25 6.11 36.89
N PRO A 8 -22.31 5.67 37.58
CA PRO A 8 -22.89 4.33 37.36
C PRO A 8 -23.39 4.14 35.93
N LEU A 9 -23.17 2.95 35.37
CA LEU A 9 -23.72 2.58 34.06
C LEU A 9 -25.24 2.39 34.16
N THR A 10 -25.97 2.93 33.21
CA THR A 10 -27.40 2.64 33.06
C THR A 10 -27.61 1.21 32.56
N GLN A 11 -28.80 0.64 32.77
CA GLN A 11 -29.16 -0.68 32.27
C GLN A 11 -29.03 -0.79 30.72
N LYS A 12 -29.29 0.32 30.00
CA LYS A 12 -29.12 0.39 28.56
C LYS A 12 -27.66 0.27 28.15
N GLU A 13 -26.74 0.88 28.86
CA GLU A 13 -25.30 0.83 28.62
C GLU A 13 -24.72 -0.53 28.99
N ILE A 14 -25.17 -1.13 30.09
CA ILE A 14 -24.81 -2.51 30.46
C ILE A 14 -25.29 -3.46 29.37
N GLY A 15 -26.53 -3.32 28.88
CA GLY A 15 -27.07 -4.11 27.78
C GLY A 15 -26.28 -3.94 26.49
N TYR A 16 -25.81 -2.74 26.18
CA TYR A 16 -24.95 -2.47 25.04
C TYR A 16 -23.60 -3.20 25.19
N CYS A 17 -22.92 -3.03 26.32
CA CYS A 17 -21.64 -3.72 26.58
C CYS A 17 -21.76 -5.27 26.51
N LEU A 18 -22.85 -5.81 27.05
CA LEU A 18 -23.12 -7.26 26.99
C LEU A 18 -23.37 -7.73 25.56
N ASN A 19 -24.04 -6.93 24.72
CA ASN A 19 -24.26 -7.28 23.32
C ASN A 19 -22.96 -7.21 22.52
N ASP A 20 -22.09 -6.24 22.76
CA ASP A 20 -20.78 -6.17 22.12
C ASP A 20 -19.94 -7.42 22.44
N ILE A 21 -19.93 -7.86 23.70
CA ILE A 21 -19.24 -9.11 24.09
C ILE A 21 -19.87 -10.32 23.38
N LYS A 22 -21.21 -10.42 23.36
CA LYS A 22 -21.91 -11.53 22.70
C LYS A 22 -21.58 -11.63 21.21
N VAL A 23 -21.56 -10.50 20.50
CA VAL A 23 -21.22 -10.46 19.07
C VAL A 23 -19.81 -11.03 18.83
N VAL A 24 -18.84 -10.59 19.65
CA VAL A 24 -17.46 -11.10 19.54
C VAL A 24 -17.40 -12.61 19.86
N MET A 25 -18.10 -13.06 20.90
CA MET A 25 -18.13 -14.47 21.27
C MET A 25 -18.76 -15.33 20.17
N CYS A 26 -19.89 -14.94 19.59
CA CYS A 26 -20.53 -15.66 18.48
C CYS A 26 -19.60 -15.75 17.27
N TYR A 27 -18.96 -14.64 16.91
CA TYR A 27 -18.01 -14.63 15.80
C TYR A 27 -16.81 -15.55 16.04
N ILE A 28 -16.23 -15.53 17.25
CA ILE A 28 -15.14 -16.44 17.61
C ILE A 28 -15.61 -17.89 17.57
N GLN A 29 -16.82 -18.20 18.05
CA GLN A 29 -17.38 -19.53 18.02
C GLN A 29 -17.52 -20.06 16.59
N GLU A 30 -18.07 -19.28 15.68
CA GLU A 30 -18.15 -19.63 14.24
C GLU A 30 -16.76 -19.92 13.65
N LEU A 31 -15.75 -19.10 14.00
CA LEU A 31 -14.37 -19.32 13.56
C LEU A 31 -13.79 -20.62 14.14
N ILE A 32 -14.04 -20.93 15.42
CA ILE A 32 -13.59 -22.18 16.05
C ILE A 32 -14.17 -23.39 15.31
N GLU A 33 -15.44 -23.36 14.96
CA GLU A 33 -16.11 -24.41 14.20
C GLU A 33 -15.51 -24.54 12.79
N GLN A 34 -15.34 -23.42 12.08
CA GLN A 34 -14.73 -23.39 10.75
C GLN A 34 -13.30 -23.95 10.74
N TYR A 35 -12.49 -23.57 11.72
CA TYR A 35 -11.07 -23.97 11.81
C TYR A 35 -10.83 -25.25 12.63
N LYS A 36 -11.90 -25.85 13.18
CA LYS A 36 -11.86 -27.09 13.97
C LYS A 36 -10.95 -26.99 15.20
N GLY A 37 -11.00 -25.88 15.91
CA GLY A 37 -10.33 -25.68 17.18
C GLY A 37 -9.71 -24.29 17.36
N ILE A 38 -9.72 -23.80 18.60
CA ILE A 38 -9.22 -22.48 18.98
C ILE A 38 -7.71 -22.31 18.71
N THR A 39 -6.93 -23.35 18.92
CA THR A 39 -5.46 -23.32 18.67
C THR A 39 -5.10 -23.22 17.19
N ARG A 40 -6.06 -23.40 16.31
CA ARG A 40 -5.88 -23.29 14.86
C ARG A 40 -6.29 -21.94 14.31
N LEU A 41 -6.86 -21.06 15.13
CA LEU A 41 -7.27 -19.73 14.71
C LEU A 41 -6.04 -18.83 14.57
N PRO A 42 -5.91 -18.13 13.44
CA PRO A 42 -4.98 -17.01 13.37
C PRO A 42 -5.44 -15.87 14.28
N ILE A 43 -4.50 -15.25 15.01
CA ILE A 43 -4.81 -14.17 15.97
C ILE A 43 -5.09 -12.84 15.24
N THR A 44 -4.58 -12.69 14.02
CA THR A 44 -4.66 -11.43 13.25
C THR A 44 -5.27 -11.65 11.87
N LYS A 45 -5.90 -10.63 11.31
CA LYS A 45 -6.41 -10.65 9.92
C LYS A 45 -5.32 -11.07 8.91
N THR A 46 -4.12 -10.51 9.02
CA THR A 46 -2.97 -10.92 8.20
C THR A 46 -2.61 -12.39 8.40
N GLY A 47 -2.80 -12.94 9.60
CA GLY A 47 -2.63 -14.37 9.89
C GLY A 47 -3.58 -15.26 9.09
N PHE A 48 -4.86 -14.86 8.92
CA PHE A 48 -5.82 -15.59 8.09
C PHE A 48 -5.38 -15.63 6.63
N VAL A 49 -4.99 -14.48 6.09
CA VAL A 49 -4.51 -14.39 4.69
C VAL A 49 -3.25 -15.22 4.50
N ARG A 50 -2.32 -15.12 5.44
CA ARG A 50 -1.08 -15.91 5.44
C ARG A 50 -1.35 -17.42 5.44
N LYS A 51 -2.28 -17.86 6.27
CA LYS A 51 -2.69 -19.27 6.33
C LYS A 51 -3.33 -19.73 5.03
N TYR A 52 -4.22 -18.92 4.46
CA TYR A 52 -4.86 -19.19 3.18
C TYR A 52 -3.85 -19.27 2.05
N CYS A 53 -3.07 -18.23 1.79
CA CYS A 53 -2.09 -18.20 0.69
C CYS A 53 -1.05 -19.31 0.83
N ARG A 54 -0.53 -19.57 2.05
CA ARG A 54 0.39 -20.67 2.29
C ARG A 54 -0.23 -22.02 1.99
N SER A 55 -1.51 -22.21 2.31
CA SER A 55 -2.21 -23.46 1.99
C SER A 55 -2.33 -23.68 0.49
N VAL A 56 -2.61 -22.64 -0.29
CA VAL A 56 -2.65 -22.70 -1.75
C VAL A 56 -1.26 -23.00 -2.32
N CYS A 57 -0.24 -22.28 -1.85
CA CYS A 57 1.12 -22.43 -2.35
C CYS A 57 1.77 -23.80 -2.02
N PHE A 58 1.53 -24.33 -0.82
CA PHE A 58 2.20 -25.54 -0.32
C PHE A 58 1.47 -26.84 -0.63
N LYS A 59 0.29 -26.78 -1.23
CA LYS A 59 -0.52 -27.95 -1.55
C LYS A 59 -0.85 -27.96 -3.04
N THR A 60 -0.91 -29.15 -3.58
CA THR A 60 -1.38 -29.43 -4.93
C THR A 60 -2.24 -30.68 -4.93
N THR A 61 -2.90 -30.96 -6.03
CA THR A 61 -3.73 -32.17 -6.20
C THR A 61 -3.03 -33.11 -7.15
N ASP A 62 -2.88 -34.38 -6.76
CA ASP A 62 -2.32 -35.41 -7.62
C ASP A 62 -3.35 -35.94 -8.65
N GLU A 63 -2.93 -36.85 -9.51
CA GLU A 63 -3.75 -37.44 -10.57
C GLU A 63 -5.00 -38.17 -10.03
N THR A 64 -4.99 -38.56 -8.76
CA THR A 64 -6.11 -39.24 -8.09
C THR A 64 -7.09 -38.28 -7.41
N GLY A 65 -6.82 -36.96 -7.46
CA GLY A 65 -7.61 -35.93 -6.79
C GLY A 65 -7.24 -35.75 -5.31
N LYS A 66 -6.18 -36.41 -4.81
CA LYS A 66 -5.73 -36.29 -3.42
C LYS A 66 -4.82 -35.06 -3.25
N THR A 67 -5.07 -34.31 -2.18
CA THR A 67 -4.20 -33.17 -1.81
C THR A 67 -2.86 -33.68 -1.27
N ILE A 68 -1.77 -33.24 -1.88
CA ILE A 68 -0.39 -33.57 -1.54
C ILE A 68 0.45 -32.30 -1.37
N PRO A 69 1.65 -32.37 -0.74
CA PRO A 69 2.58 -31.24 -0.68
C PRO A 69 3.04 -30.81 -2.09
N ASN A 70 3.10 -29.49 -2.33
CA ASN A 70 3.65 -28.92 -3.56
C ASN A 70 5.17 -28.74 -3.40
N PHE A 71 5.93 -29.80 -3.58
CA PHE A 71 7.39 -29.77 -3.44
C PHE A 71 8.04 -28.77 -4.42
N LYS A 72 7.49 -28.61 -5.62
CA LYS A 72 8.01 -27.65 -6.62
C LYS A 72 8.00 -26.22 -6.07
N TYR A 73 6.91 -25.81 -5.42
CA TYR A 73 6.83 -24.51 -4.78
C TYR A 73 7.75 -24.41 -3.56
N ILE A 74 7.74 -25.43 -2.72
CA ILE A 74 8.55 -25.50 -1.49
C ILE A 74 10.04 -25.38 -1.82
N ASP A 75 10.54 -26.17 -2.76
CA ASP A 75 11.94 -26.12 -3.20
C ASP A 75 12.29 -24.76 -3.83
N LYS A 76 11.38 -24.20 -4.65
CA LYS A 76 11.59 -22.87 -5.26
C LYS A 76 11.73 -21.81 -4.18
N ILE A 77 10.84 -21.74 -3.19
CA ILE A 77 10.90 -20.71 -2.16
C ILE A 77 12.12 -20.89 -1.24
N HIS A 78 12.50 -22.13 -0.91
CA HIS A 78 13.68 -22.39 -0.10
C HIS A 78 15.00 -22.11 -0.84
N SER A 79 14.99 -22.07 -2.18
CA SER A 79 16.15 -21.61 -2.96
C SER A 79 16.32 -20.09 -2.97
N LEU A 80 15.34 -19.32 -2.48
CA LEU A 80 15.37 -17.85 -2.44
C LEU A 80 15.81 -17.38 -1.05
N ASN A 81 17.11 -17.27 -0.82
CA ASN A 81 17.67 -16.87 0.47
C ASN A 81 18.21 -15.45 0.44
N ILE A 82 18.16 -14.78 1.59
CA ILE A 82 18.89 -13.54 1.86
C ILE A 82 20.27 -13.94 2.38
N THR A 83 21.32 -13.52 1.69
CA THR A 83 22.68 -14.02 1.91
C THR A 83 23.36 -13.54 3.19
N GLY A 84 22.84 -12.48 3.82
CA GLY A 84 23.40 -11.95 5.06
C GLY A 84 22.80 -10.61 5.47
N LEU A 85 23.31 -10.09 6.58
CA LEU A 85 22.81 -8.84 7.16
C LEU A 85 23.04 -7.61 6.27
N GLU A 86 24.11 -7.61 5.47
CA GLU A 86 24.39 -6.53 4.54
C GLU A 86 23.29 -6.43 3.46
N GLU A 87 22.97 -7.55 2.81
CA GLU A 87 21.87 -7.62 1.86
C GLU A 87 20.55 -7.21 2.52
N PHE A 88 20.23 -7.76 3.69
CA PHE A 88 18.99 -7.45 4.39
C PHE A 88 18.89 -5.96 4.76
N SER A 89 19.98 -5.35 5.22
CA SER A 89 20.04 -3.92 5.51
C SER A 89 19.81 -3.05 4.28
N MET A 90 20.37 -3.43 3.13
CA MET A 90 20.10 -2.74 1.85
C MET A 90 18.63 -2.88 1.45
N LEU A 91 18.05 -4.08 1.59
CA LEU A 91 16.64 -4.32 1.30
C LEU A 91 15.71 -3.49 2.19
N GLN A 92 16.00 -3.38 3.49
CA GLN A 92 15.24 -2.53 4.41
C GLN A 92 15.30 -1.04 4.02
N ARG A 93 16.48 -0.54 3.65
CA ARG A 93 16.64 0.86 3.21
C ARG A 93 15.93 1.13 1.89
N ALA A 94 15.97 0.18 0.94
CA ALA A 94 15.31 0.30 -0.35
C ALA A 94 13.77 0.24 -0.24
N PHE A 95 13.23 -0.37 0.83
CA PHE A 95 11.78 -0.42 1.02
C PHE A 95 11.20 0.97 1.24
N SER A 96 10.27 1.36 0.36
CA SER A 96 9.44 2.55 0.51
C SER A 96 7.98 2.17 0.28
N GLY A 97 7.07 2.72 1.07
CA GLY A 97 5.63 2.50 0.95
C GLY A 97 5.01 3.16 -0.29
N GLY A 98 3.70 3.29 -0.28
CA GLY A 98 2.96 4.07 -1.27
C GLY A 98 3.29 5.56 -1.18
N PHE A 99 3.02 6.27 -2.26
CA PHE A 99 3.25 7.71 -2.34
C PHE A 99 1.93 8.45 -2.09
N THR A 100 1.92 9.33 -1.09
CA THR A 100 0.82 10.27 -0.85
C THR A 100 1.40 11.67 -0.89
N HIS A 101 0.80 12.54 -1.69
CA HIS A 101 1.34 13.87 -1.93
C HIS A 101 0.26 14.86 -2.35
N ALA A 102 0.36 16.08 -1.85
CA ALA A 102 -0.38 17.24 -2.33
C ALA A 102 0.58 18.14 -3.10
N ASN A 103 0.20 18.54 -4.30
CA ASN A 103 0.97 19.50 -5.07
C ASN A 103 1.02 20.84 -4.32
N ALA A 104 2.22 21.33 -4.05
CA ALA A 104 2.43 22.54 -3.26
C ALA A 104 1.74 23.78 -3.87
N LYS A 105 1.67 23.85 -5.20
CA LYS A 105 1.01 24.92 -5.95
C LYS A 105 -0.47 25.09 -5.62
N TYR A 106 -1.13 23.97 -5.27
CA TYR A 106 -2.58 23.92 -5.05
C TYR A 106 -2.96 23.65 -3.59
N THR A 107 -1.98 23.62 -2.69
CA THR A 107 -2.24 23.39 -1.25
C THR A 107 -2.92 24.63 -0.66
N ASP A 108 -4.02 24.39 0.08
CA ASP A 108 -4.90 25.40 0.71
C ASP A 108 -5.75 26.21 -0.29
N GLU A 109 -5.70 25.89 -1.58
CA GLU A 109 -6.53 26.48 -2.62
C GLU A 109 -7.81 25.65 -2.84
N VAL A 110 -8.93 26.35 -3.13
CA VAL A 110 -10.18 25.71 -3.56
C VAL A 110 -10.16 25.58 -5.08
N ILE A 111 -10.19 24.33 -5.56
CA ILE A 111 -10.12 24.04 -7.00
C ILE A 111 -11.46 23.45 -7.44
N GLU A 112 -11.99 23.97 -8.53
CA GLU A 112 -13.27 23.54 -9.10
C GLU A 112 -13.06 22.47 -10.20
N ASN A 113 -14.08 21.63 -10.39
CA ASN A 113 -14.15 20.64 -11.46
C ASN A 113 -12.96 19.68 -11.48
N VAL A 114 -12.69 19.04 -10.35
CA VAL A 114 -11.57 18.12 -10.16
C VAL A 114 -11.96 16.69 -10.47
N ASP A 115 -11.30 16.07 -11.44
CA ASP A 115 -11.51 14.68 -11.82
C ASP A 115 -10.71 13.73 -10.94
N SER A 116 -11.34 12.63 -10.55
CA SER A 116 -10.77 11.57 -9.73
C SER A 116 -10.57 10.30 -10.54
N TYR A 117 -9.36 9.77 -10.52
CA TYR A 117 -9.01 8.46 -11.07
C TYR A 117 -8.34 7.60 -10.00
N ASP A 118 -8.67 6.31 -9.94
CA ASP A 118 -8.13 5.34 -8.99
C ASP A 118 -7.70 4.06 -9.72
N PHE A 119 -6.62 3.43 -9.27
CA PHE A 119 -6.21 2.13 -9.80
C PHE A 119 -7.09 1.01 -9.26
N THR A 120 -7.63 0.21 -10.14
CA THR A 120 -8.33 -1.01 -9.75
C THR A 120 -7.35 -2.02 -9.14
N SER A 121 -7.14 -1.93 -7.83
CA SER A 121 -6.25 -2.81 -7.04
C SER A 121 -4.78 -2.80 -7.50
N SER A 122 -4.11 -1.68 -7.32
CA SER A 122 -2.73 -1.40 -7.76
C SER A 122 -1.72 -2.48 -7.35
N TYR A 123 -1.62 -2.85 -6.07
CA TYR A 123 -0.65 -3.85 -5.60
C TYR A 123 -0.91 -5.26 -6.17
N PRO A 124 -2.14 -5.79 -6.13
CA PRO A 124 -2.45 -7.05 -6.80
C PRO A 124 -2.11 -7.05 -8.29
N TYR A 125 -2.37 -5.94 -8.99
CA TYR A 125 -2.03 -5.81 -10.39
C TYR A 125 -0.53 -6.01 -10.65
N VAL A 126 0.33 -5.30 -9.95
CA VAL A 126 1.77 -5.42 -10.16
C VAL A 126 2.28 -6.80 -9.76
N MET A 127 1.70 -7.44 -8.73
CA MET A 127 2.05 -8.80 -8.32
C MET A 127 1.72 -9.85 -9.40
N VAL A 128 0.70 -9.62 -10.21
CA VAL A 128 0.30 -10.50 -11.31
C VAL A 128 1.08 -10.20 -12.59
N SER A 129 1.25 -8.91 -12.93
CA SER A 129 1.66 -8.46 -14.26
C SER A 129 3.17 -8.18 -14.41
N GLU A 130 3.91 -8.01 -13.30
CA GLU A 130 5.32 -7.63 -13.32
C GLU A 130 6.24 -8.79 -12.94
N LYS A 131 7.54 -8.61 -13.16
CA LYS A 131 8.55 -9.60 -12.81
C LYS A 131 9.33 -9.17 -11.57
N PHE A 132 9.68 -10.14 -10.74
CA PHE A 132 10.21 -9.98 -9.39
C PHE A 132 11.57 -10.66 -9.21
N PRO A 133 12.30 -10.34 -8.11
CA PRO A 133 13.49 -11.09 -7.70
C PRO A 133 13.18 -12.58 -7.49
N MET A 134 13.74 -13.44 -8.32
CA MET A 134 13.47 -14.90 -8.32
C MET A 134 14.75 -15.71 -8.25
N SER A 135 15.75 -15.20 -7.55
CA SER A 135 16.99 -15.90 -7.16
C SER A 135 17.52 -15.33 -5.86
N THR A 136 18.46 -16.00 -5.22
CA THR A 136 19.34 -15.41 -4.22
C THR A 136 20.07 -14.21 -4.80
N GLY A 137 20.28 -13.16 -4.01
CA GLY A 137 20.99 -11.96 -4.42
C GLY A 137 22.48 -12.21 -4.66
N VAL A 138 23.03 -11.54 -5.66
CA VAL A 138 24.46 -11.58 -5.97
C VAL A 138 25.00 -10.16 -5.97
N PHE A 139 26.03 -9.89 -5.14
CA PHE A 139 26.73 -8.61 -5.16
C PHE A 139 27.55 -8.48 -6.45
N VAL A 140 27.36 -7.39 -7.16
CA VAL A 140 28.03 -7.11 -8.44
C VAL A 140 28.74 -5.76 -8.37
N PRO A 141 30.06 -5.70 -8.59
CA PRO A 141 30.77 -4.43 -8.68
C PRO A 141 30.38 -3.70 -9.98
N VAL A 142 30.00 -2.42 -9.87
CA VAL A 142 29.69 -1.55 -10.99
C VAL A 142 30.96 -0.81 -11.42
N LYS A 143 31.45 -1.12 -12.64
CA LYS A 143 32.69 -0.54 -13.18
C LYS A 143 32.43 0.61 -14.17
N SER A 144 31.21 0.71 -14.72
CA SER A 144 30.84 1.76 -15.68
C SER A 144 29.31 1.94 -15.74
N MET A 145 28.85 3.11 -16.17
CA MET A 145 27.43 3.36 -16.41
C MET A 145 26.82 2.45 -17.46
N LYS A 146 27.58 2.10 -18.50
CA LYS A 146 27.14 1.11 -19.52
C LYS A 146 26.83 -0.26 -18.91
N GLN A 147 27.68 -0.73 -17.98
CA GLN A 147 27.44 -1.98 -17.25
C GLN A 147 26.21 -1.84 -16.35
N PHE A 148 26.07 -0.73 -15.63
CA PHE A 148 24.92 -0.43 -14.78
C PHE A 148 23.60 -0.48 -15.57
N GLU A 149 23.54 0.22 -16.70
CA GLU A 149 22.37 0.23 -17.59
C GLU A 149 22.03 -1.18 -18.11
N PHE A 150 23.03 -1.95 -18.50
CA PHE A 150 22.82 -3.35 -18.91
C PHE A 150 22.24 -4.17 -17.77
N MET A 151 22.83 -4.12 -16.56
CA MET A 151 22.36 -4.89 -15.40
C MET A 151 20.94 -4.52 -15.01
N THR A 152 20.63 -3.24 -14.89
CA THR A 152 19.28 -2.73 -14.52
C THR A 152 18.22 -3.01 -15.59
N SER A 153 18.61 -3.25 -16.85
CA SER A 153 17.70 -3.66 -17.91
C SER A 153 17.32 -5.14 -17.83
N LYS A 154 18.22 -6.00 -17.37
CA LYS A 154 18.08 -7.47 -17.39
C LYS A 154 17.68 -8.08 -16.06
N PHE A 155 18.10 -7.48 -14.96
CA PHE A 155 17.94 -8.01 -13.60
C PHE A 155 17.08 -7.10 -12.75
N CYS A 156 16.55 -7.63 -11.67
CA CYS A 156 16.10 -6.85 -10.54
C CYS A 156 17.34 -6.42 -9.75
N CYS A 157 17.51 -5.13 -9.52
CA CYS A 157 18.69 -4.58 -8.86
C CYS A 157 18.33 -3.70 -7.67
N VAL A 158 19.02 -3.90 -6.54
CA VAL A 158 19.00 -3.01 -5.39
C VAL A 158 20.40 -2.47 -5.19
N PHE A 159 20.56 -1.16 -5.07
CA PHE A 159 21.89 -0.55 -5.03
C PHE A 159 21.90 0.76 -4.24
N ASP A 160 23.06 1.05 -3.67
CA ASP A 160 23.35 2.34 -3.06
C ASP A 160 23.72 3.36 -4.14
N VAL A 161 23.20 4.57 -4.01
CA VAL A 161 23.58 5.71 -4.85
C VAL A 161 24.08 6.85 -4.00
N GLU A 162 25.12 7.51 -4.48
CA GLU A 162 25.56 8.82 -4.03
C GLU A 162 25.31 9.82 -5.16
N ILE A 163 24.55 10.87 -4.86
CA ILE A 163 24.17 11.89 -5.84
C ILE A 163 24.64 13.25 -5.33
N THR A 164 25.35 13.97 -6.18
CA THR A 164 25.88 15.32 -5.88
C THR A 164 25.17 16.37 -6.71
N ASN A 165 24.86 17.50 -6.09
CA ASN A 165 24.16 18.64 -6.67
C ASN A 165 22.89 18.19 -7.40
N ILE A 166 21.95 17.61 -6.63
CA ILE A 166 20.65 17.15 -7.11
C ILE A 166 19.61 18.27 -7.00
N PHE A 167 18.81 18.45 -8.05
CA PHE A 167 17.73 19.44 -8.14
C PHE A 167 16.47 18.82 -8.72
N ALA A 168 15.33 19.07 -8.10
CA ALA A 168 14.04 18.74 -8.69
C ALA A 168 13.83 19.59 -9.97
N LYS A 169 13.26 18.96 -11.01
CA LYS A 169 12.88 19.65 -12.25
C LYS A 169 11.63 20.51 -12.06
N SER A 170 10.79 20.14 -11.10
CA SER A 170 9.61 20.87 -10.65
C SER A 170 9.59 20.86 -9.13
N GLU A 171 9.06 21.90 -8.50
CA GLU A 171 8.85 21.94 -7.05
C GLU A 171 7.54 21.25 -6.63
N ASN A 172 6.75 20.84 -7.58
CA ASN A 172 5.38 20.36 -7.37
C ASN A 172 5.30 18.87 -7.09
N GLU A 173 6.16 18.04 -7.74
CA GLU A 173 6.12 16.58 -7.64
C GLU A 173 7.51 16.02 -7.32
N ASN A 174 7.76 15.72 -6.06
CA ASN A 174 9.08 15.27 -5.61
C ASN A 174 9.01 13.84 -5.07
N PRO A 175 9.44 12.81 -5.84
CA PRO A 175 9.37 11.41 -5.42
C PRO A 175 10.31 11.04 -4.29
N ILE A 176 11.47 11.67 -4.14
CA ILE A 176 12.46 11.29 -3.12
C ILE A 176 12.03 11.77 -1.74
N SER A 177 11.85 10.84 -0.80
CA SER A 177 11.67 11.18 0.62
C SER A 177 13.03 11.42 1.28
N VAL A 178 13.20 12.57 1.92
CA VAL A 178 14.43 12.92 2.64
C VAL A 178 14.72 11.95 3.79
N SER A 179 13.69 11.35 4.39
CA SER A 179 13.85 10.33 5.44
C SER A 179 14.51 9.04 4.95
N LYS A 180 14.52 8.78 3.63
CA LYS A 180 15.17 7.62 3.01
C LYS A 180 16.65 7.84 2.67
N CYS A 181 17.11 9.07 2.78
CA CYS A 181 18.52 9.40 2.58
C CYS A 181 19.30 9.16 3.89
N PHE A 182 20.27 8.27 3.87
CA PHE A 182 21.13 7.99 5.04
C PHE A 182 22.36 8.91 5.13
N VAL A 183 22.68 9.65 4.05
CA VAL A 183 23.58 10.83 4.06
C VAL A 183 22.82 11.98 3.44
N LYS A 184 22.95 13.17 4.05
CA LYS A 184 22.25 14.40 3.65
C LYS A 184 23.14 15.60 3.92
N GLU A 185 23.45 16.40 2.87
CA GLU A 185 24.20 17.64 2.98
C GLU A 185 23.43 18.77 2.27
N ASN A 186 23.19 19.87 2.98
CA ASN A 186 22.52 21.07 2.47
C ASN A 186 21.21 20.74 1.72
N VAL A 187 20.28 20.11 2.42
CA VAL A 187 19.01 19.66 1.87
C VAL A 187 17.96 20.76 1.99
N SER A 188 17.26 21.04 0.89
CA SER A 188 15.98 21.74 0.86
C SER A 188 14.88 20.73 0.62
N GLU A 189 13.81 20.80 1.41
CA GLU A 189 12.68 19.89 1.32
C GLU A 189 11.34 20.62 1.39
N ASN A 190 10.31 20.00 0.79
CA ASN A 190 8.92 20.40 0.91
C ASN A 190 8.10 19.18 1.39
N ASN A 191 7.44 19.28 2.56
CA ASN A 191 6.70 18.18 3.18
C ASN A 191 7.48 16.85 3.25
N GLY A 192 8.77 16.92 3.62
CA GLY A 192 9.64 15.75 3.70
C GLY A 192 10.09 15.17 2.35
N ARG A 193 9.81 15.92 1.24
CA ARG A 193 10.23 15.57 -0.12
C ARG A 193 11.38 16.46 -0.56
N LEU A 194 12.39 15.83 -1.17
CA LEU A 194 13.60 16.51 -1.61
C LEU A 194 13.31 17.50 -2.74
N VAL A 195 13.67 18.76 -2.56
CA VAL A 195 13.69 19.79 -3.61
C VAL A 195 15.10 19.88 -4.21
N CYS A 196 16.11 20.08 -3.38
CA CYS A 196 17.50 20.05 -3.81
C CYS A 196 18.42 19.65 -2.66
N ALA A 197 19.63 19.19 -3.00
CA ALA A 197 20.69 18.93 -2.03
C ALA A 197 22.06 19.03 -2.68
N LYS A 198 23.06 19.41 -1.88
CA LYS A 198 24.47 19.30 -2.27
C LYS A 198 24.89 17.85 -2.43
N LYS A 199 24.44 16.98 -1.51
CA LYS A 199 24.77 15.55 -1.54
C LYS A 199 23.71 14.73 -0.81
N ILE A 200 23.34 13.60 -1.41
CA ILE A 200 22.52 12.56 -0.77
C ILE A 200 23.11 11.18 -1.03
N CYS A 201 22.91 10.26 -0.05
CA CYS A 201 23.10 8.84 -0.29
C CYS A 201 21.83 8.08 0.12
N MET A 202 21.42 7.13 -0.71
CA MET A 202 20.24 6.30 -0.45
C MET A 202 20.40 4.92 -1.11
N THR A 203 19.59 3.95 -0.67
CA THR A 203 19.47 2.64 -1.32
C THR A 203 18.15 2.58 -2.08
N ILE A 204 18.19 2.21 -3.35
CA ILE A 204 17.02 2.22 -4.24
C ILE A 204 16.98 0.98 -5.13
N THR A 205 15.82 0.73 -5.75
CA THR A 205 15.65 -0.24 -6.83
C THR A 205 15.93 0.40 -8.20
N GLU A 206 16.17 -0.43 -9.23
CA GLU A 206 16.27 0.06 -10.62
C GLU A 206 14.95 0.70 -11.11
N ILE A 207 13.83 0.38 -10.46
CA ILE A 207 12.53 0.97 -10.77
C ILE A 207 12.47 2.39 -10.23
N ASP A 208 12.85 2.60 -8.95
CA ASP A 208 12.89 3.92 -8.34
C ASP A 208 13.91 4.83 -9.04
N TYR A 209 15.07 4.29 -9.42
CA TYR A 209 16.08 5.04 -10.19
C TYR A 209 15.50 5.64 -11.48
N LYS A 210 14.74 4.85 -12.24
CA LYS A 210 14.08 5.33 -13.47
C LYS A 210 13.07 6.44 -13.20
N VAL A 211 12.29 6.32 -12.12
CA VAL A 211 11.37 7.38 -11.70
C VAL A 211 12.15 8.63 -11.33
N PHE A 212 13.16 8.53 -10.46
CA PHE A 212 13.92 9.70 -10.01
C PHE A 212 14.63 10.43 -11.15
N SER A 213 15.13 9.70 -12.15
CA SER A 213 15.75 10.28 -13.35
C SER A 213 14.78 11.15 -14.18
N GLN A 214 13.48 10.91 -14.08
CA GLN A 214 12.46 11.73 -14.75
C GLN A 214 12.21 13.04 -14.00
N PHE A 215 12.25 13.02 -12.66
CA PHE A 215 11.86 14.14 -11.81
C PHE A 215 13.03 15.00 -11.31
N TYR A 216 14.25 14.51 -11.40
CA TYR A 216 15.46 15.25 -10.95
C TYR A 216 16.51 15.36 -12.02
N THR A 217 17.35 16.39 -11.87
CA THR A 217 18.65 16.54 -12.49
C THR A 217 19.73 16.46 -11.43
N TRP A 218 20.92 16.03 -11.80
CA TRP A 218 22.09 16.01 -10.92
C TRP A 218 23.37 16.24 -11.71
N GLU A 219 24.37 16.76 -11.03
CA GLU A 219 25.68 16.95 -11.64
C GLU A 219 26.44 15.64 -11.73
N GLN A 220 26.42 14.84 -10.64
CA GLN A 220 27.17 13.61 -10.55
C GLN A 220 26.40 12.52 -9.83
N ILE A 221 26.48 11.30 -10.33
CA ILE A 221 25.97 10.10 -9.69
C ILE A 221 27.04 9.03 -9.60
N ARG A 222 27.18 8.41 -8.44
CA ARG A 222 28.05 7.27 -8.21
C ARG A 222 27.20 6.10 -7.71
N ILE A 223 27.34 4.96 -8.37
CA ILE A 223 26.72 3.71 -7.95
C ILE A 223 27.67 3.02 -6.96
N GLY A 224 27.14 2.71 -5.79
CA GLY A 224 27.87 1.97 -4.76
C GLY A 224 27.66 0.47 -4.85
N ARG A 225 27.40 -0.18 -3.71
CA ARG A 225 27.09 -1.61 -3.65
C ARG A 225 25.83 -1.91 -4.46
N MET A 226 25.86 -2.95 -5.29
CA MET A 226 24.72 -3.38 -6.06
C MET A 226 24.49 -4.88 -5.91
N ILE A 227 23.24 -5.27 -5.67
CA ILE A 227 22.79 -6.65 -5.61
C ILE A 227 21.85 -6.88 -6.79
N CYS A 228 22.08 -7.99 -7.51
CA CYS A 228 21.28 -8.39 -8.66
C CYS A 228 20.58 -9.71 -8.41
N TYR A 229 19.33 -9.79 -8.88
CA TYR A 229 18.48 -10.98 -8.82
C TYR A 229 17.97 -11.30 -10.21
N ARG A 230 17.77 -12.59 -10.53
CA ARG A 230 17.04 -12.98 -11.75
C ARG A 230 15.64 -12.42 -11.73
N LYS A 231 15.16 -12.00 -12.88
CA LYS A 231 13.87 -11.31 -13.06
C LYS A 231 12.85 -12.24 -13.70
N GLU A 232 11.91 -12.78 -12.90
CA GLU A 232 10.88 -13.72 -13.34
C GLU A 232 9.52 -13.33 -12.74
N TYR A 233 8.41 -13.88 -13.28
CA TYR A 233 7.10 -13.72 -12.61
C TYR A 233 7.07 -14.42 -11.25
N LEU A 234 6.19 -13.96 -10.35
CA LEU A 234 5.92 -14.67 -9.09
C LEU A 234 5.42 -16.09 -9.37
N PRO A 235 5.58 -17.03 -8.43
CA PRO A 235 5.06 -18.39 -8.61
C PRO A 235 3.55 -18.40 -8.87
N THR A 236 3.12 -19.29 -9.77
CA THR A 236 1.73 -19.39 -10.25
C THR A 236 0.74 -19.55 -9.08
N GLU A 237 1.06 -20.40 -8.12
CA GLU A 237 0.20 -20.68 -6.98
C GLU A 237 -0.05 -19.44 -6.10
N PHE A 238 0.95 -18.59 -5.97
CA PHE A 238 0.78 -17.32 -5.25
C PHE A 238 -0.06 -16.33 -6.06
N VAL A 239 0.15 -16.25 -7.37
CA VAL A 239 -0.67 -15.45 -8.29
C VAL A 239 -2.14 -15.91 -8.26
N GLU A 240 -2.39 -17.21 -8.30
CA GLU A 240 -3.74 -17.78 -8.19
C GLU A 240 -4.43 -17.42 -6.87
N SER A 241 -3.68 -17.43 -5.75
CA SER A 241 -4.24 -17.02 -4.46
C SER A 241 -4.65 -15.55 -4.44
N ILE A 242 -3.87 -14.67 -5.08
CA ILE A 242 -4.19 -13.24 -5.22
C ILE A 242 -5.43 -13.04 -6.10
N LEU A 243 -5.49 -13.72 -7.24
CA LEU A 243 -6.62 -13.61 -8.18
C LEU A 243 -7.92 -14.15 -7.58
N HIS A 244 -7.86 -15.22 -6.79
CA HIS A 244 -9.04 -15.69 -6.05
C HIS A 244 -9.55 -14.64 -5.06
N LEU A 245 -8.67 -14.02 -4.28
CA LEU A 245 -9.07 -12.95 -3.35
C LEU A 245 -9.62 -11.72 -4.09
N TYR A 246 -9.08 -11.41 -5.27
CA TYR A 246 -9.59 -10.33 -6.12
C TYR A 246 -10.99 -10.64 -6.66
N GLU A 247 -11.22 -11.86 -7.13
CA GLU A 247 -12.52 -12.33 -7.59
C GLU A 247 -13.56 -12.27 -6.46
N MET A 248 -13.21 -12.75 -5.26
CA MET A 248 -14.09 -12.70 -4.09
C MET A 248 -14.49 -11.27 -3.72
N LYS A 249 -13.50 -10.36 -3.62
CA LYS A 249 -13.76 -8.93 -3.41
C LYS A 249 -14.72 -8.35 -4.46
N THR A 250 -14.49 -8.67 -5.74
CA THR A 250 -15.27 -8.09 -6.84
C THR A 250 -16.71 -8.58 -6.83
N LYS A 251 -16.94 -9.87 -6.60
CA LYS A 251 -18.27 -10.49 -6.54
C LYS A 251 -19.10 -10.00 -5.34
N LEU A 252 -18.46 -9.66 -4.22
CA LEU A 252 -19.14 -9.20 -3.01
C LEU A 252 -19.46 -7.69 -3.02
N LYS A 253 -18.82 -6.92 -3.92
CA LYS A 253 -19.00 -5.46 -3.97
C LYS A 253 -20.45 -5.08 -4.31
N GLY A 254 -21.11 -4.37 -3.38
CA GLY A 254 -22.48 -3.88 -3.55
C GLY A 254 -23.56 -4.94 -3.35
N VAL A 255 -23.24 -6.11 -2.82
CA VAL A 255 -24.22 -7.15 -2.45
C VAL A 255 -24.80 -6.80 -1.09
N LYS A 256 -26.13 -6.56 -1.04
CA LYS A 256 -26.86 -6.22 0.20
C LYS A 256 -26.71 -7.33 1.25
N GLY A 257 -26.33 -6.95 2.47
CA GLY A 257 -26.11 -7.88 3.59
C GLY A 257 -24.78 -8.63 3.54
N LYS A 258 -23.87 -8.26 2.59
CA LYS A 258 -22.52 -8.82 2.46
C LYS A 258 -21.40 -7.78 2.63
N GLU A 259 -21.74 -6.68 3.27
CA GLU A 259 -20.81 -5.55 3.46
C GLU A 259 -19.57 -5.95 4.27
N VAL A 260 -19.76 -6.78 5.29
CA VAL A 260 -18.66 -7.27 6.16
C VAL A 260 -17.75 -8.22 5.40
N GLU A 261 -18.33 -9.18 4.65
CA GLU A 261 -17.55 -10.12 3.84
C GLU A 261 -16.80 -9.40 2.72
N TYR A 262 -17.40 -8.36 2.12
CA TYR A 262 -16.72 -7.50 1.15
C TYR A 262 -15.51 -6.80 1.78
N LEU A 263 -15.69 -6.15 2.94
CA LEU A 263 -14.60 -5.47 3.65
C LEU A 263 -13.48 -6.45 4.02
N ASN A 264 -13.83 -7.61 4.55
CA ASN A 264 -12.85 -8.65 4.86
C ASN A 264 -12.08 -9.11 3.62
N SER A 265 -12.77 -9.36 2.49
CA SER A 265 -12.11 -9.75 1.23
C SER A 265 -11.18 -8.66 0.70
N LYS A 266 -11.57 -7.37 0.82
CA LYS A 266 -10.74 -6.22 0.45
C LYS A 266 -9.48 -6.14 1.33
N GLU A 267 -9.63 -6.31 2.64
CA GLU A 267 -8.50 -6.28 3.58
C GLU A 267 -7.56 -7.49 3.38
N MET A 268 -8.12 -8.68 3.12
CA MET A 268 -7.33 -9.87 2.80
C MET A 268 -6.47 -9.64 1.55
N LEU A 269 -7.05 -9.13 0.48
CA LEU A 269 -6.33 -8.84 -0.75
C LEU A 269 -5.21 -7.81 -0.54
N ASN A 270 -5.48 -6.73 0.19
CA ASN A 270 -4.51 -5.69 0.49
C ASN A 270 -3.38 -6.19 1.42
N SER A 271 -3.64 -7.20 2.24
CA SER A 271 -2.62 -7.80 3.11
C SER A 271 -1.61 -8.65 2.35
N CYS A 272 -1.90 -9.08 1.11
CA CYS A 272 -1.02 -9.98 0.36
C CYS A 272 0.39 -9.40 0.15
N TYR A 273 0.52 -8.11 -0.17
CA TYR A 273 1.85 -7.51 -0.34
C TYR A 273 2.57 -7.28 1.00
N GLY A 274 1.83 -6.81 2.01
CA GLY A 274 2.40 -6.52 3.33
C GLY A 274 3.00 -7.76 4.00
N MET A 275 2.47 -8.94 3.72
CA MET A 275 3.04 -10.20 4.20
C MET A 275 4.46 -10.43 3.67
N CYS A 276 4.78 -9.97 2.45
CA CYS A 276 6.11 -10.14 1.86
C CYS A 276 7.19 -9.38 2.63
N VAL A 277 6.88 -8.17 3.13
CA VAL A 277 7.82 -7.30 3.86
C VAL A 277 7.69 -7.40 5.39
N THR A 278 7.17 -8.50 5.90
CA THR A 278 7.21 -8.75 7.34
C THR A 278 8.68 -8.86 7.78
N ASN A 279 9.11 -7.93 8.68
CA ASN A 279 10.47 -7.90 9.16
C ASN A 279 10.79 -9.20 9.95
N PRO A 280 11.74 -10.03 9.49
CA PRO A 280 12.18 -11.21 10.23
C PRO A 280 13.05 -10.87 11.44
N LEU A 281 13.69 -9.70 11.46
CA LEU A 281 14.56 -9.25 12.56
C LEU A 281 13.74 -8.31 13.45
N ARG A 282 13.21 -8.84 14.53
CA ARG A 282 12.41 -8.09 15.50
C ARG A 282 13.07 -8.12 16.84
N ASP A 283 13.17 -6.96 17.50
CA ASP A 283 13.55 -6.87 18.89
C ASP A 283 12.60 -7.71 19.75
N GLU A 284 13.13 -8.30 20.80
CA GLU A 284 12.35 -9.11 21.74
C GLU A 284 11.77 -8.19 22.82
N ILE A 285 10.48 -8.33 23.07
CA ILE A 285 9.79 -7.66 24.16
C ILE A 285 9.79 -8.64 25.33
N LEU A 286 10.51 -8.30 26.36
CA LEU A 286 10.60 -9.08 27.60
C LEU A 286 9.63 -8.50 28.63
N CYS A 287 8.97 -9.36 29.41
CA CYS A 287 8.15 -8.97 30.54
C CYS A 287 8.66 -9.71 31.78
N ASP A 288 9.14 -8.96 32.76
CA ASP A 288 9.57 -9.49 34.06
C ASP A 288 8.48 -9.18 35.10
N GLY A 289 7.30 -9.79 34.89
CA GLY A 289 6.16 -9.66 35.80
C GLY A 289 5.49 -8.28 35.81
N GLU A 290 6.21 -7.23 36.16
CA GLU A 290 5.69 -5.86 36.26
C GLU A 290 6.34 -4.87 35.28
N MET A 291 7.50 -5.19 34.75
CA MET A 291 8.27 -4.31 33.87
C MET A 291 8.37 -4.89 32.47
N TRP A 292 8.21 -4.02 31.48
CA TRP A 292 8.44 -4.34 30.06
C TRP A 292 9.79 -3.77 29.65
N ASP A 293 10.63 -4.60 29.02
CA ASP A 293 11.89 -4.20 28.46
C ASP A 293 11.97 -4.61 26.98
N ILE A 294 12.79 -3.91 26.22
CA ILE A 294 13.04 -4.21 24.80
C ILE A 294 14.50 -4.64 24.66
N GLU A 295 14.71 -5.93 24.44
CA GLU A 295 16.02 -6.44 24.09
C GLU A 295 16.30 -6.18 22.60
N HIS A 296 17.17 -5.20 22.32
CA HIS A 296 17.62 -4.92 20.96
C HIS A 296 18.54 -6.01 20.45
N LEU A 297 18.27 -6.49 19.24
CA LEU A 297 19.06 -7.55 18.63
C LEU A 297 20.49 -7.11 18.33
N THR A 298 21.48 -7.86 18.81
CA THR A 298 22.89 -7.74 18.41
C THR A 298 23.13 -8.34 17.03
N GLY A 299 24.29 -8.05 16.41
CA GLY A 299 24.64 -8.57 15.09
C GLY A 299 24.60 -10.09 14.98
N GLU A 300 25.05 -10.84 16.02
CA GLU A 300 24.99 -12.30 16.04
C GLU A 300 23.56 -12.82 16.13
N LYS A 301 22.75 -12.28 17.04
CA LYS A 301 21.30 -12.61 17.14
C LYS A 301 20.55 -12.27 15.86
N GLN A 302 20.87 -11.13 15.24
CA GLN A 302 20.29 -10.75 13.93
C GLN A 302 20.60 -11.79 12.86
N LEU A 303 21.85 -12.24 12.77
CA LEU A 303 22.26 -13.27 11.81
C LEU A 303 21.57 -14.62 12.07
N GLU A 304 21.48 -15.02 13.35
CA GLU A 304 20.75 -16.21 13.74
C GLU A 304 19.27 -16.15 13.34
N MET A 305 18.59 -15.02 13.58
CA MET A 305 17.20 -14.82 13.17
C MET A 305 17.03 -14.81 11.66
N LEU A 306 17.98 -14.24 10.92
CA LEU A 306 17.96 -14.26 9.46
C LEU A 306 18.11 -15.69 8.92
N ASN A 307 18.99 -16.50 9.53
CA ASN A 307 19.12 -17.90 9.19
C ASN A 307 17.85 -18.69 9.53
N LYS A 308 17.24 -18.47 10.69
CA LYS A 308 15.92 -19.04 11.06
C LYS A 308 14.83 -18.66 10.05
N TYR A 309 14.84 -17.42 9.55
CA TYR A 309 13.94 -16.99 8.48
C TYR A 309 14.19 -17.79 7.19
N ASN A 310 15.43 -17.89 6.74
CA ASN A 310 15.79 -18.61 5.53
C ASN A 310 15.41 -20.10 5.60
N ASP A 311 15.64 -20.75 6.74
CA ASP A 311 15.44 -22.19 6.97
C ASP A 311 14.00 -22.55 7.39
N SER A 312 13.16 -21.55 7.60
CA SER A 312 11.80 -21.75 8.10
C SER A 312 10.95 -22.56 7.10
N LYS A 313 10.52 -23.77 7.53
CA LYS A 313 9.59 -24.63 6.78
C LYS A 313 8.23 -23.97 6.51
N ASN A 314 7.91 -22.90 7.22
CA ASN A 314 6.66 -22.14 7.06
C ASN A 314 6.83 -20.91 6.14
N ARG A 315 8.04 -20.61 5.70
CA ARG A 315 8.32 -19.50 4.79
C ARG A 315 7.81 -19.85 3.40
N PHE A 316 6.87 -19.07 2.89
CA PHE A 316 6.31 -19.23 1.55
C PHE A 316 6.40 -17.94 0.71
N LEU A 317 7.03 -16.90 1.25
CA LEU A 317 7.25 -15.62 0.60
C LEU A 317 8.74 -15.24 0.66
N PHE A 318 9.14 -14.33 -0.21
CA PHE A 318 10.49 -13.80 -0.25
C PHE A 318 10.46 -12.29 -0.03
N TYR A 319 11.21 -11.81 0.96
CA TYR A 319 11.17 -10.40 1.41
C TYR A 319 11.34 -9.38 0.26
N PRO A 320 12.27 -9.56 -0.70
CA PRO A 320 12.43 -8.64 -1.82
C PRO A 320 11.17 -8.44 -2.67
N TRP A 321 10.23 -9.39 -2.72
CA TRP A 321 9.01 -9.22 -3.51
C TRP A 321 8.21 -8.00 -3.07
N GLY A 322 8.05 -7.79 -1.76
CA GLY A 322 7.26 -6.66 -1.27
C GLY A 322 7.90 -5.30 -1.55
N ILE A 323 9.24 -5.22 -1.64
CA ILE A 323 9.96 -4.00 -2.05
C ILE A 323 9.59 -3.65 -3.48
N TYR A 324 9.59 -4.65 -4.37
CA TYR A 324 9.27 -4.47 -5.78
C TYR A 324 7.79 -4.19 -6.02
N VAL A 325 6.87 -4.74 -5.21
CA VAL A 325 5.43 -4.41 -5.29
C VAL A 325 5.22 -2.90 -5.16
N THR A 326 5.78 -2.31 -4.12
CA THR A 326 5.61 -0.87 -3.89
C THR A 326 6.40 -0.02 -4.88
N ALA A 327 7.56 -0.47 -5.33
CA ALA A 327 8.34 0.23 -6.36
C ALA A 327 7.61 0.28 -7.71
N TYR A 328 7.03 -0.83 -8.16
CA TYR A 328 6.21 -0.85 -9.38
C TYR A 328 4.92 -0.03 -9.24
N ALA A 329 4.25 -0.10 -8.10
CA ALA A 329 3.05 0.69 -7.85
C ALA A 329 3.36 2.20 -7.89
N ARG A 330 4.45 2.64 -7.24
CA ARG A 330 4.93 4.02 -7.33
C ARG A 330 5.26 4.42 -8.76
N ARG A 331 5.98 3.58 -9.52
CA ARG A 331 6.27 3.87 -10.94
C ARG A 331 4.98 4.12 -11.72
N ASN A 332 3.96 3.27 -11.55
CA ASN A 332 2.69 3.41 -12.27
C ASN A 332 1.99 4.72 -11.89
N LEU A 333 1.97 5.07 -10.60
CA LEU A 333 1.42 6.34 -10.12
C LEU A 333 2.19 7.54 -10.67
N PHE A 334 3.53 7.51 -10.61
CA PHE A 334 4.37 8.60 -11.13
C PHE A 334 4.28 8.79 -12.64
N THR A 335 4.00 7.73 -13.40
CA THR A 335 3.69 7.86 -14.83
C THR A 335 2.44 8.71 -15.02
N GLY A 336 1.37 8.49 -14.23
CA GLY A 336 0.17 9.32 -14.26
C GLY A 336 0.42 10.76 -13.81
N ILE A 337 1.16 10.95 -12.72
CA ILE A 337 1.52 12.30 -12.24
C ILE A 337 2.32 13.08 -13.30
N SER A 338 3.31 12.43 -13.92
CA SER A 338 4.14 13.06 -14.96
C SER A 338 3.33 13.47 -16.20
N GLU A 339 2.39 12.63 -16.62
CA GLU A 339 1.53 12.90 -17.77
C GLU A 339 0.50 14.01 -17.50
N CYS A 340 0.00 14.08 -16.26
CA CYS A 340 -0.93 15.16 -15.88
C CYS A 340 -0.22 16.49 -15.62
N SER A 341 1.10 16.49 -15.33
CA SER A 341 1.95 17.68 -15.19
C SER A 341 1.30 18.79 -14.35
N ASP A 342 1.07 19.97 -14.92
CA ASP A 342 0.49 21.13 -14.22
C ASP A 342 -0.97 20.92 -13.76
N ASP A 343 -1.69 19.98 -14.35
CA ASP A 343 -3.05 19.64 -13.96
C ASP A 343 -3.12 18.70 -12.74
N TYR A 344 -1.99 18.16 -12.28
CA TYR A 344 -1.91 17.31 -11.10
C TYR A 344 -2.09 18.12 -9.81
N ILE A 345 -3.05 17.69 -8.97
CA ILE A 345 -3.39 18.35 -7.70
C ILE A 345 -2.96 17.49 -6.50
N TYR A 346 -3.35 16.22 -6.50
CA TYR A 346 -3.20 15.36 -5.34
C TYR A 346 -3.13 13.88 -5.72
N SER A 347 -2.41 13.09 -4.93
CA SER A 347 -2.38 11.63 -5.05
C SER A 347 -2.35 10.94 -3.69
N ASP A 348 -2.95 9.76 -3.63
CA ASP A 348 -2.86 8.86 -2.47
C ASP A 348 -2.70 7.42 -2.93
N THR A 349 -1.47 6.93 -2.89
CA THR A 349 -1.06 5.54 -3.12
C THR A 349 -1.40 5.01 -4.52
N ASP A 350 -2.64 5.03 -4.91
CA ASP A 350 -3.19 4.46 -6.15
C ASP A 350 -4.26 5.35 -6.80
N SER A 351 -4.37 6.60 -6.39
CA SER A 351 -5.30 7.57 -6.98
C SER A 351 -4.63 8.89 -7.33
N VAL A 352 -5.17 9.57 -8.34
CA VAL A 352 -4.81 10.95 -8.71
C VAL A 352 -6.07 11.82 -8.78
N LYS A 353 -5.91 13.08 -8.38
CA LYS A 353 -6.91 14.14 -8.50
C LYS A 353 -6.30 15.20 -9.42
N ILE A 354 -7.02 15.51 -10.50
CA ILE A 354 -6.48 16.34 -11.59
C ILE A 354 -7.52 17.35 -12.07
N MET A 355 -7.04 18.46 -12.60
CA MET A 355 -7.84 19.35 -13.45
C MET A 355 -7.88 18.83 -14.89
N ASN A 356 -8.78 19.38 -15.69
CA ASN A 356 -8.83 19.15 -17.13
C ASN A 356 -8.79 17.66 -17.55
N GLY A 357 -9.44 16.76 -16.79
CA GLY A 357 -9.37 15.32 -17.02
C GLY A 357 -9.70 14.88 -18.45
N ASP A 358 -10.51 15.67 -19.17
CA ASP A 358 -10.81 15.42 -20.59
C ASP A 358 -9.56 15.47 -21.49
N ALA A 359 -8.59 16.31 -21.18
CA ALA A 359 -7.33 16.42 -21.93
C ALA A 359 -6.41 15.19 -21.71
N HIS A 360 -6.60 14.45 -20.64
CA HIS A 360 -5.77 13.30 -20.27
C HIS A 360 -6.39 11.93 -20.59
N LYS A 361 -7.59 11.89 -21.20
CA LYS A 361 -8.31 10.64 -21.52
C LYS A 361 -7.50 9.68 -22.39
N ASP A 362 -6.77 10.20 -23.35
CA ASP A 362 -5.94 9.38 -24.26
C ASP A 362 -4.81 8.69 -23.51
N TYR A 363 -4.18 9.38 -22.53
CA TYR A 363 -3.20 8.76 -21.65
C TYR A 363 -3.82 7.62 -20.83
N PHE A 364 -4.92 7.88 -20.12
CA PHE A 364 -5.56 6.85 -19.29
C PHE A 364 -5.97 5.63 -20.12
N LYS A 365 -6.49 5.85 -21.31
CA LYS A 365 -6.83 4.77 -22.25
C LYS A 365 -5.58 4.00 -22.67
N ALA A 366 -4.53 4.66 -23.12
CA ALA A 366 -3.29 4.02 -23.56
C ALA A 366 -2.63 3.23 -22.42
N TYR A 367 -2.64 3.77 -21.19
CA TYR A 367 -2.18 3.06 -19.99
C TYR A 367 -3.01 1.79 -19.74
N ASN A 368 -4.33 1.90 -19.80
CA ASN A 368 -5.24 0.77 -19.58
C ASN A 368 -5.03 -0.33 -20.63
N ASP A 369 -4.84 0.03 -21.89
CA ASP A 369 -4.52 -0.92 -22.97
C ASP A 369 -3.18 -1.62 -22.71
N LEU A 370 -2.15 -0.91 -22.26
CA LEU A 370 -0.86 -1.49 -21.89
C LEU A 370 -0.99 -2.42 -20.67
N ALA A 371 -1.77 -2.04 -19.67
CA ALA A 371 -2.05 -2.86 -18.49
C ALA A 371 -2.70 -4.19 -18.89
N GLN A 372 -3.69 -4.16 -19.79
CA GLN A 372 -4.33 -5.34 -20.33
C GLN A 372 -3.36 -6.24 -21.12
N GLN A 373 -2.47 -5.66 -21.92
CA GLN A 373 -1.44 -6.42 -22.63
C GLN A 373 -0.50 -7.16 -21.66
N LYS A 374 -0.05 -6.50 -20.59
CA LYS A 374 0.79 -7.12 -19.56
C LYS A 374 0.07 -8.26 -18.84
N LEU A 375 -1.21 -8.08 -18.51
CA LEU A 375 -2.03 -9.13 -17.91
C LEU A 375 -2.20 -10.33 -18.84
N ARG A 376 -2.44 -10.11 -20.14
CA ARG A 376 -2.52 -11.21 -21.14
C ARG A 376 -1.20 -11.99 -21.19
N ALA A 377 -0.06 -11.30 -21.17
CA ALA A 377 1.26 -11.94 -21.16
C ALA A 377 1.47 -12.77 -19.87
N ALA A 378 1.09 -12.25 -18.72
CA ALA A 378 1.17 -12.94 -17.42
C ALA A 378 0.22 -14.16 -17.38
N CYS A 379 -1.04 -14.01 -17.79
CA CYS A 379 -2.00 -15.11 -17.87
C CYS A 379 -1.50 -16.24 -18.79
N LYS A 380 -0.91 -15.90 -19.95
CA LYS A 380 -0.28 -16.88 -20.84
C LYS A 380 0.86 -17.62 -20.17
N HIS A 381 1.73 -16.90 -19.44
CA HIS A 381 2.86 -17.49 -18.71
C HIS A 381 2.39 -18.47 -17.64
N HIS A 382 1.41 -18.06 -16.83
CA HIS A 382 0.86 -18.85 -15.73
C HIS A 382 -0.15 -19.91 -16.16
N LYS A 383 -0.59 -19.91 -17.42
CA LYS A 383 -1.67 -20.75 -17.95
C LYS A 383 -3.00 -20.52 -17.20
N ILE A 384 -3.27 -19.27 -16.79
CA ILE A 384 -4.46 -18.85 -16.10
C ILE A 384 -5.45 -18.24 -17.12
N PRO A 385 -6.76 -18.58 -17.09
CA PRO A 385 -7.78 -17.93 -17.91
C PRO A 385 -7.82 -16.42 -17.68
N PHE A 386 -8.01 -15.64 -18.76
CA PHE A 386 -7.95 -14.17 -18.68
C PHE A 386 -9.10 -13.58 -17.83
N GLU A 387 -10.22 -14.25 -17.76
CA GLU A 387 -11.39 -13.88 -16.94
C GLU A 387 -11.07 -13.77 -15.44
N LYS A 388 -10.00 -14.42 -14.99
CA LYS A 388 -9.54 -14.33 -13.59
C LYS A 388 -8.95 -12.96 -13.23
N VAL A 389 -8.42 -12.24 -14.21
CA VAL A 389 -7.88 -10.87 -14.03
C VAL A 389 -8.91 -9.79 -14.33
N GLU A 390 -10.10 -10.19 -14.84
CA GLU A 390 -11.21 -9.31 -15.18
C GLU A 390 -12.56 -9.87 -14.65
N PRO A 391 -12.66 -10.12 -13.32
CA PRO A 391 -13.91 -10.66 -12.78
C PRO A 391 -15.06 -9.68 -12.91
N VAL A 392 -16.27 -10.24 -12.98
CA VAL A 392 -17.51 -9.48 -13.16
C VAL A 392 -18.20 -9.27 -11.82
N THR A 393 -18.68 -8.05 -11.56
CA THR A 393 -19.51 -7.73 -10.40
C THR A 393 -20.90 -8.36 -10.51
N ILE A 394 -21.66 -8.37 -9.40
CA ILE A 394 -23.07 -8.82 -9.40
C ILE A 394 -23.95 -8.06 -10.39
N LYS A 395 -23.57 -6.82 -10.76
CA LYS A 395 -24.29 -5.99 -11.75
C LYS A 395 -23.87 -6.27 -13.21
N GLY A 396 -23.04 -7.29 -13.45
CA GLY A 396 -22.55 -7.60 -14.79
C GLY A 396 -21.42 -6.67 -15.29
N ILE A 397 -20.83 -5.85 -14.43
CA ILE A 397 -19.75 -4.93 -14.80
C ILE A 397 -18.41 -5.63 -14.62
N ALA A 398 -17.64 -5.75 -15.70
CA ALA A 398 -16.28 -6.24 -15.65
C ALA A 398 -15.37 -5.24 -14.92
N LYS A 399 -14.49 -5.74 -14.06
CA LYS A 399 -13.50 -4.96 -13.32
C LYS A 399 -12.11 -5.50 -13.63
N PRO A 400 -11.47 -5.01 -14.71
CA PRO A 400 -10.11 -5.40 -15.04
C PRO A 400 -9.14 -4.90 -13.96
N LEU A 401 -8.16 -5.73 -13.66
CA LEU A 401 -7.14 -5.44 -12.65
C LEU A 401 -6.17 -4.38 -13.16
N GLY A 402 -5.80 -3.42 -12.32
CA GLY A 402 -4.71 -2.47 -12.56
C GLY A 402 -4.96 -1.38 -13.60
N VAL A 403 -6.21 -1.15 -13.98
CA VAL A 403 -6.59 -0.05 -14.85
C VAL A 403 -6.90 1.21 -14.04
N TRP A 404 -6.69 2.38 -14.63
CA TRP A 404 -7.26 3.61 -14.14
C TRP A 404 -8.77 3.60 -14.34
N ASP A 405 -9.52 3.63 -13.23
CA ASP A 405 -10.99 3.70 -13.19
C ASP A 405 -11.37 5.16 -12.86
N TYR A 406 -12.21 5.76 -13.69
CA TYR A 406 -12.73 7.11 -13.43
C TYR A 406 -13.79 7.02 -12.32
N GLU A 407 -13.56 7.75 -11.23
CA GLU A 407 -14.46 7.70 -10.06
C GLU A 407 -15.53 8.80 -10.09
N GLY A 408 -15.31 9.88 -10.84
CA GLY A 408 -16.22 11.02 -10.93
C GLY A 408 -15.48 12.36 -10.90
N ARG A 409 -16.29 13.42 -10.93
CA ARG A 409 -15.82 14.82 -10.86
C ARG A 409 -16.38 15.47 -9.61
N TYR A 410 -15.46 15.99 -8.79
CA TYR A 410 -15.82 16.83 -7.65
C TYR A 410 -16.12 18.25 -8.13
N THR A 411 -17.19 18.85 -7.60
CA THR A 411 -17.52 20.26 -7.86
C THR A 411 -16.42 21.15 -7.32
N ARG A 412 -15.96 20.87 -6.07
CA ARG A 412 -14.83 21.54 -5.44
C ARG A 412 -13.95 20.55 -4.70
N PHE A 413 -12.67 20.84 -4.68
CA PHE A 413 -11.65 20.08 -3.97
C PHE A 413 -10.68 21.04 -3.27
N LYS A 414 -10.31 20.74 -2.02
CA LYS A 414 -9.29 21.47 -1.27
C LYS A 414 -8.40 20.48 -0.52
N THR A 415 -7.09 20.63 -0.62
CA THR A 415 -6.13 19.83 0.15
C THR A 415 -5.25 20.71 1.04
N LEU A 416 -4.97 20.24 2.25
CA LEU A 416 -4.04 20.86 3.20
C LEU A 416 -2.73 20.05 3.34
N GLY A 417 -2.56 19.02 2.50
CA GLY A 417 -1.41 18.13 2.54
C GLY A 417 -1.81 16.65 2.51
N ALA A 418 -0.84 15.77 2.67
CA ALA A 418 -1.03 14.32 2.62
C ALA A 418 -2.11 13.85 3.61
N LYS A 419 -3.13 13.13 3.11
CA LYS A 419 -4.29 12.63 3.85
C LYS A 419 -5.10 13.69 4.62
N ARG A 420 -5.10 14.92 4.07
CA ARG A 420 -5.90 16.04 4.58
C ARG A 420 -6.53 16.76 3.40
N TYR A 421 -7.74 16.38 3.01
CA TYR A 421 -8.49 17.03 1.94
C TYR A 421 -10.00 16.99 2.18
N MET A 422 -10.71 17.88 1.54
CA MET A 422 -12.16 17.98 1.48
C MET A 422 -12.62 18.00 0.02
N ILE A 423 -13.77 17.34 -0.21
CA ILE A 423 -14.43 17.31 -1.52
C ILE A 423 -15.87 17.81 -1.40
N GLU A 424 -16.38 18.33 -2.50
CA GLU A 424 -17.80 18.57 -2.72
C GLU A 424 -18.27 17.85 -3.97
N GLU A 425 -19.30 17.03 -3.77
CA GLU A 425 -20.05 16.34 -4.82
C GLU A 425 -21.47 16.03 -4.30
N GLU A 426 -22.41 15.79 -5.21
CA GLU A 426 -23.78 15.48 -4.82
C GLU A 426 -23.83 14.20 -3.96
N ASN A 427 -24.44 14.29 -2.77
CA ASN A 427 -24.59 13.18 -1.83
C ASN A 427 -23.25 12.52 -1.39
N ALA A 428 -22.18 13.30 -1.28
CA ALA A 428 -20.84 12.83 -0.88
C ALA A 428 -20.82 12.04 0.43
N LEU A 429 -21.74 12.33 1.36
CA LEU A 429 -21.81 11.66 2.65
C LEU A 429 -23.26 11.57 3.14
N THR A 430 -23.68 10.38 3.57
CA THR A 430 -24.97 10.17 4.24
C THR A 430 -24.73 9.88 5.73
N VAL A 431 -25.39 10.65 6.62
CA VAL A 431 -25.33 10.47 8.08
C VAL A 431 -26.75 10.48 8.63
N ASN A 432 -27.17 9.41 9.30
CA ASN A 432 -28.49 9.25 9.91
C ASN A 432 -29.66 9.58 8.95
N GLY A 433 -29.53 9.22 7.67
CA GLY A 433 -30.55 9.46 6.65
C GLY A 433 -30.54 10.88 6.06
N LYS A 434 -29.67 11.79 6.52
CA LYS A 434 -29.45 13.11 5.92
C LYS A 434 -28.24 13.05 4.96
N ASN A 435 -28.39 13.57 3.76
CA ASN A 435 -27.33 13.68 2.78
C ASN A 435 -26.60 15.01 2.92
N TYR A 436 -25.29 14.97 2.76
CA TYR A 436 -24.38 16.11 2.72
C TYR A 436 -23.61 16.08 1.42
N ASN A 437 -23.42 17.23 0.79
CA ASN A 437 -22.63 17.36 -0.42
C ASN A 437 -21.12 17.43 -0.16
N TYR A 438 -20.72 17.31 1.08
CA TYR A 438 -19.33 17.40 1.52
C TYR A 438 -18.83 16.09 2.09
N SER A 439 -17.58 15.77 1.83
CA SER A 439 -16.84 14.70 2.51
C SER A 439 -15.41 15.16 2.77
N MET A 440 -14.79 14.62 3.81
CA MET A 440 -13.40 14.94 4.15
C MET A 440 -12.61 13.67 4.45
N THR A 441 -11.31 13.76 4.21
CA THR A 441 -10.33 12.77 4.66
C THR A 441 -9.29 13.49 5.49
N VAL A 442 -9.33 13.26 6.80
CA VAL A 442 -8.33 13.74 7.75
C VAL A 442 -8.00 12.60 8.70
N SER A 443 -6.72 12.29 8.83
CA SER A 443 -6.28 11.18 9.69
C SER A 443 -6.71 11.43 11.13
N GLY A 444 -7.40 10.45 11.73
CA GLY A 444 -7.91 10.54 13.10
C GLY A 444 -9.26 11.23 13.27
N VAL A 445 -9.82 11.87 12.24
CA VAL A 445 -11.13 12.53 12.30
C VAL A 445 -12.23 11.63 11.72
N ASN A 446 -13.34 11.49 12.44
CA ASN A 446 -14.53 10.80 11.94
C ASN A 446 -15.39 11.75 11.11
N LYS A 447 -15.38 11.61 9.80
CA LYS A 447 -16.14 12.46 8.88
C LYS A 447 -17.65 12.46 9.11
N LYS A 448 -18.23 11.34 9.61
CA LYS A 448 -19.68 11.26 9.93
C LYS A 448 -20.08 12.14 11.10
N SER A 449 -19.14 12.53 11.96
CA SER A 449 -19.38 13.48 13.04
C SER A 449 -18.92 14.89 12.67
N ALA A 450 -17.78 15.01 11.98
CA ALA A 450 -17.18 16.30 11.67
C ALA A 450 -17.95 17.09 10.60
N ILE A 451 -18.40 16.46 9.51
CA ILE A 451 -19.12 17.17 8.43
C ILE A 451 -20.44 17.78 8.91
N PRO A 452 -21.33 17.07 9.65
CA PRO A 452 -22.52 17.70 10.21
C PRO A 452 -22.21 18.91 11.09
N TYR A 453 -21.21 18.81 11.97
CA TYR A 453 -20.76 19.90 12.82
C TYR A 453 -20.28 21.12 12.01
N MET A 454 -19.45 20.88 10.98
CA MET A 454 -18.93 21.96 10.14
C MET A 454 -20.05 22.68 9.38
N VAL A 455 -20.99 21.91 8.80
CA VAL A 455 -22.15 22.50 8.09
C VAL A 455 -23.05 23.30 9.03
N GLU A 456 -23.29 22.81 10.26
CA GLU A 456 -24.06 23.51 11.27
C GLU A 456 -23.38 24.79 11.75
N THR A 457 -22.04 24.76 11.92
CA THR A 457 -21.27 25.86 12.50
C THR A 457 -20.97 26.97 11.48
N TYR A 458 -20.58 26.59 10.25
CA TYR A 458 -20.08 27.49 9.23
C TYR A 458 -21.04 27.71 8.07
N GLY A 459 -22.16 26.95 8.02
CA GLY A 459 -23.09 26.92 6.89
C GLY A 459 -22.51 26.23 5.66
N GLU A 460 -23.37 25.87 4.72
CA GLU A 460 -22.94 25.14 3.49
C GLU A 460 -21.93 25.94 2.67
N ASN A 461 -22.06 27.24 2.58
CA ASN A 461 -21.13 28.09 1.82
C ASN A 461 -19.78 28.30 2.51
N GLY A 462 -19.71 28.18 3.83
CA GLY A 462 -18.50 28.45 4.63
C GLY A 462 -17.64 27.22 4.93
N VAL A 463 -18.10 26.01 4.61
CA VAL A 463 -17.42 24.74 4.96
C VAL A 463 -16.01 24.67 4.38
N PHE A 464 -15.82 25.03 3.11
CA PHE A 464 -14.50 25.02 2.45
C PHE A 464 -13.54 26.07 2.99
N ASP A 465 -14.05 27.28 3.29
CA ASP A 465 -13.26 28.37 3.88
C ASP A 465 -12.80 28.01 5.30
N ALA A 466 -13.68 27.35 6.07
CA ALA A 466 -13.36 26.86 7.40
C ALA A 466 -12.34 25.69 7.39
N PHE A 467 -12.23 24.95 6.28
CA PHE A 467 -11.28 23.85 6.17
C PHE A 467 -9.85 24.38 5.96
N THR A 468 -9.17 24.65 7.07
CA THR A 468 -7.79 25.16 7.14
C THR A 468 -6.96 24.35 8.13
N ASN A 469 -5.65 24.60 8.18
CA ASN A 469 -4.76 24.00 9.19
C ASN A 469 -5.08 24.45 10.64
N TYR A 470 -5.91 25.48 10.80
CA TYR A 470 -6.33 26.04 12.08
C TYR A 470 -7.75 25.63 12.49
N LEU A 471 -8.39 24.74 11.68
CA LEU A 471 -9.74 24.26 11.99
C LEU A 471 -9.73 23.47 13.30
N ASP A 472 -10.48 23.96 14.29
CA ASP A 472 -10.72 23.26 15.54
C ASP A 472 -12.08 22.56 15.48
N ILE A 473 -12.07 21.23 15.61
CA ILE A 473 -13.26 20.40 15.69
C ILE A 473 -13.32 19.85 17.12
N PRO A 474 -14.32 20.25 17.93
CA PRO A 474 -14.38 19.83 19.32
C PRO A 474 -14.50 18.30 19.44
N PRO A 475 -13.97 17.67 20.51
CA PRO A 475 -14.00 16.23 20.72
C PRO A 475 -15.41 15.62 20.61
N SER A 476 -16.44 16.35 21.03
CA SER A 476 -17.85 15.96 20.89
C SER A 476 -18.28 15.77 19.44
N ALA A 477 -17.68 16.50 18.51
CA ALA A 477 -17.97 16.41 17.07
C ALA A 477 -17.02 15.47 16.32
N THR A 478 -15.91 15.04 16.91
CA THR A 478 -14.98 14.07 16.28
C THR A 478 -15.35 12.61 16.56
N GLY A 479 -16.25 12.37 17.52
CA GLY A 479 -16.60 11.01 17.95
C GLY A 479 -15.47 10.25 18.65
N LYS A 480 -14.37 10.93 18.98
CA LYS A 480 -13.23 10.40 19.73
C LYS A 480 -12.77 11.44 20.75
N ASN A 481 -12.48 11.01 21.98
CA ASN A 481 -11.69 11.82 22.90
C ASN A 481 -10.26 11.87 22.36
N ILE A 482 -9.94 12.88 21.56
CA ILE A 482 -8.57 13.12 21.13
C ILE A 482 -7.92 13.87 22.30
N HIS A 483 -7.13 13.15 23.09
CA HIS A 483 -6.14 13.79 23.93
C HIS A 483 -5.04 14.28 22.99
N THR A 484 -4.94 15.59 22.80
CA THR A 484 -3.76 16.22 22.19
C THR A 484 -2.58 15.98 23.12
N TYR A 485 -1.60 15.23 22.68
CA TYR A 485 -0.26 15.20 23.23
C TYR A 485 0.61 16.25 22.55
#